data_e91e992bc5170d212123b1b12bfdb6f9
#
_entry.id   e91e992bc5170d212123b1b12bfdb6f9
#
_cell.length_a   1.000
_cell.length_b   1.000
_cell.length_c   1.000
_cell.angle_alpha   90.00
_cell.angle_beta   90.00
_cell.angle_gamma   90.00
#
_symmetry.space_group_name_H-M   'P 1'
#
loop_
_entity.id
_entity.type
_entity.pdbx_description
1 polymer ?
#
loop_
_entity_poly.entity_id
_entity_poly.type
_entity_poly.pdbx_seq_one_letter_code
_entity_poly.pdbx_strand_id
1 'polypeptide(L)'
;MTDPTTPAAPLRPAGPAVFPGGPGLFRLDPEIAHLNHGSFGAVPIPVQEAQAALREEAHADPDAFFIGAADRIAGARARIARHFGADPDGIAFIANATEGANLALDAVPFADGDEILVTDHGYGTVVAAAARRARVTTVALDPNLPDEDAVRETVLAGLTPRTKVALLDHISSPTARLIASPRLLADLAARGVTTVVDGAHAPGMVADPLAGGADFWFGNLHKWGYAPSGSAVLAVAPGHRSRVRALVPSWEDADGFPRSVENRATADYTGWLAAPEGLDLLDRLDAAKVRAHNSALAAHGAALLAEIPGITPLPYTEGLAMRSLRLPPGTAETYEGARALRERIAADLGIRVLIWPWPGGGGVRVCGQVYNRPE
;
A
#
# COMPACT_ATOMS: atom_id res chain seq x y z
N MET A 1 20.98 -52.15 -5.23
CA MET A 1 22.03 -51.61 -4.34
C MET A 1 21.95 -50.11 -4.45
N THR A 2 21.29 -49.44 -3.50
CA THR A 2 21.23 -47.98 -3.39
C THR A 2 22.50 -47.50 -2.73
N ASP A 3 23.18 -46.55 -3.35
CA ASP A 3 24.41 -45.91 -2.84
C ASP A 3 24.14 -45.22 -1.51
N PRO A 4 24.82 -45.53 -0.40
CA PRO A 4 24.58 -44.98 0.90
C PRO A 4 25.23 -43.58 1.16
N THR A 5 25.73 -42.92 0.12
CA THR A 5 26.54 -41.68 0.29
C THR A 5 25.85 -40.38 -0.14
N THR A 6 24.58 -40.41 -0.48
CA THR A 6 23.86 -39.13 -0.69
C THR A 6 23.52 -38.55 0.68
N PRO A 7 24.14 -37.39 1.08
CA PRO A 7 23.76 -36.73 2.32
C PRO A 7 22.29 -36.34 2.24
N ALA A 8 21.50 -36.69 3.27
CA ALA A 8 20.14 -36.26 3.39
C ALA A 8 20.11 -34.70 3.26
N ALA A 9 19.28 -34.21 2.34
CA ALA A 9 19.09 -32.77 2.24
C ALA A 9 18.73 -32.21 3.62
N PRO A 10 19.32 -31.10 4.03
CA PRO A 10 19.01 -30.50 5.33
C PRO A 10 17.49 -30.31 5.41
N LEU A 11 16.91 -30.75 6.54
CA LEU A 11 15.48 -30.56 6.81
C LEU A 11 15.20 -29.06 6.75
N ARG A 12 14.45 -28.63 5.75
CA ARG A 12 14.00 -27.24 5.66
C ARG A 12 13.22 -26.90 6.91
N PRO A 13 13.41 -25.71 7.50
CA PRO A 13 12.62 -25.28 8.65
C PRO A 13 11.14 -25.33 8.28
N ALA A 14 10.33 -25.96 9.14
CA ALA A 14 8.90 -26.02 8.95
C ALA A 14 8.34 -24.59 8.88
N GLY A 15 7.62 -24.27 7.81
CA GLY A 15 6.92 -22.98 7.66
C GLY A 15 5.80 -22.83 8.67
N PRO A 16 5.20 -21.62 8.79
CA PRO A 16 4.04 -21.40 9.65
C PRO A 16 2.88 -22.29 9.18
N ALA A 17 2.01 -22.69 10.12
CA ALA A 17 0.81 -23.46 9.78
C ALA A 17 -0.09 -22.64 8.82
N VAL A 18 -0.82 -23.33 7.95
CA VAL A 18 -1.82 -22.69 7.06
C VAL A 18 -2.86 -21.96 7.91
N PHE A 19 -3.23 -20.73 7.52
CA PHE A 19 -4.24 -19.97 8.24
C PHE A 19 -5.61 -20.67 8.15
N PRO A 20 -6.28 -20.93 9.29
CA PRO A 20 -7.54 -21.65 9.29
C PRO A 20 -8.59 -20.98 8.39
N GLY A 21 -9.09 -21.71 7.40
CA GLY A 21 -10.07 -21.20 6.42
C GLY A 21 -9.52 -20.20 5.38
N GLY A 22 -8.28 -19.72 5.53
CA GLY A 22 -7.69 -18.67 4.70
C GLY A 22 -7.75 -18.94 3.19
N PRO A 23 -7.27 -20.10 2.70
CA PRO A 23 -7.32 -20.41 1.27
C PRO A 23 -8.74 -20.43 0.69
N GLY A 24 -9.74 -20.85 1.46
CA GLY A 24 -11.14 -20.90 1.03
C GLY A 24 -11.85 -19.54 0.96
N LEU A 25 -11.22 -18.48 1.46
CA LEU A 25 -11.82 -17.13 1.42
C LEU A 25 -11.66 -16.44 0.06
N PHE A 26 -10.87 -16.99 -0.86
CA PHE A 26 -10.52 -16.33 -2.12
C PHE A 26 -10.77 -17.24 -3.32
N ARG A 27 -11.25 -16.67 -4.43
CA ARG A 27 -11.40 -17.35 -5.72
C ARG A 27 -10.15 -17.16 -6.58
N LEU A 28 -8.99 -17.57 -6.05
CA LEU A 28 -7.72 -17.53 -6.78
C LEU A 28 -7.55 -18.82 -7.59
N ASP A 29 -6.84 -18.71 -8.71
CA ASP A 29 -6.44 -19.85 -9.50
C ASP A 29 -5.46 -20.72 -8.69
N PRO A 30 -5.78 -21.99 -8.40
CA PRO A 30 -4.95 -22.86 -7.59
C PRO A 30 -3.61 -23.25 -8.26
N GLU A 31 -3.50 -23.11 -9.59
CA GLU A 31 -2.27 -23.37 -10.34
C GLU A 31 -1.27 -22.20 -10.28
N ILE A 32 -1.67 -21.08 -9.65
CA ILE A 32 -0.84 -19.88 -9.55
C ILE A 32 -0.42 -19.64 -8.10
N ALA A 33 0.88 -19.55 -7.84
CA ALA A 33 1.41 -19.10 -6.56
C ALA A 33 1.38 -17.57 -6.48
N HIS A 34 0.42 -17.02 -5.73
CA HIS A 34 0.22 -15.58 -5.58
C HIS A 34 1.08 -15.01 -4.44
N LEU A 35 2.31 -14.60 -4.74
CA LEU A 35 3.26 -14.00 -3.79
C LEU A 35 3.40 -12.48 -3.94
N ASN A 36 2.45 -11.83 -4.62
CA ASN A 36 2.48 -10.40 -4.92
C ASN A 36 1.20 -9.65 -4.50
N HIS A 37 0.59 -10.02 -3.38
CA HIS A 37 -0.61 -9.37 -2.85
C HIS A 37 -0.44 -7.84 -2.71
N GLY A 38 0.76 -7.38 -2.36
CA GLY A 38 1.05 -5.96 -2.21
C GLY A 38 0.96 -5.12 -3.49
N SER A 39 1.01 -5.72 -4.68
CA SER A 39 0.79 -4.97 -5.94
C SER A 39 -0.71 -4.84 -6.23
N PHE A 40 -1.44 -5.97 -6.22
CA PHE A 40 -2.87 -6.04 -6.48
C PHE A 40 -3.49 -7.00 -5.47
N GLY A 41 -4.23 -6.45 -4.52
CA GLY A 41 -4.87 -7.22 -3.45
C GLY A 41 -5.95 -8.16 -4.01
N ALA A 42 -5.95 -9.41 -3.56
CA ALA A 42 -7.05 -10.32 -3.82
C ALA A 42 -8.26 -9.92 -2.95
N VAL A 43 -9.44 -9.91 -3.54
CA VAL A 43 -10.69 -9.57 -2.86
C VAL A 43 -11.32 -10.86 -2.32
N PRO A 44 -11.63 -10.96 -1.00
CA PRO A 44 -12.28 -12.13 -0.42
C PRO A 44 -13.70 -12.34 -0.97
N ILE A 45 -14.16 -13.59 -0.99
CA ILE A 45 -15.49 -13.98 -1.47
C ILE A 45 -16.61 -13.16 -0.82
N PRO A 46 -16.69 -12.98 0.52
CA PRO A 46 -17.78 -12.21 1.12
C PRO A 46 -17.83 -10.75 0.64
N VAL A 47 -16.67 -10.15 0.36
CA VAL A 47 -16.59 -8.78 -0.15
C VAL A 47 -17.02 -8.70 -1.62
N GLN A 48 -16.65 -9.70 -2.44
CA GLN A 48 -17.12 -9.82 -3.82
C GLN A 48 -18.65 -9.94 -3.87
N GLU A 49 -19.24 -10.75 -2.99
CA GLU A 49 -20.67 -10.98 -2.90
C GLU A 49 -21.41 -9.72 -2.44
N ALA A 50 -20.87 -8.99 -1.46
CA ALA A 50 -21.42 -7.71 -1.03
C ALA A 50 -21.42 -6.67 -2.17
N GLN A 51 -20.32 -6.59 -2.93
CA GLN A 51 -20.26 -5.70 -4.09
C GLN A 51 -21.23 -6.13 -5.20
N ALA A 52 -21.38 -7.43 -5.46
CA ALA A 52 -22.34 -7.93 -6.45
C ALA A 52 -23.77 -7.57 -6.08
N ALA A 53 -24.17 -7.74 -4.83
CA ALA A 53 -25.51 -7.36 -4.35
C ALA A 53 -25.79 -5.86 -4.54
N LEU A 54 -24.80 -5.00 -4.28
CA LEU A 54 -24.92 -3.55 -4.51
C LEU A 54 -25.09 -3.21 -6.01
N ARG A 55 -24.44 -3.95 -6.90
CA ARG A 55 -24.62 -3.78 -8.35
C ARG A 55 -26.00 -4.23 -8.81
N GLU A 56 -26.51 -5.33 -8.28
CA GLU A 56 -27.89 -5.79 -8.55
C GLU A 56 -28.91 -4.74 -8.09
N GLU A 57 -28.72 -4.15 -6.89
CA GLU A 57 -29.56 -3.06 -6.39
C GLU A 57 -29.53 -1.84 -7.33
N ALA A 58 -28.31 -1.41 -7.75
CA ALA A 58 -28.15 -0.29 -8.67
C ALA A 58 -28.79 -0.52 -10.05
N HIS A 59 -28.85 -1.78 -10.51
CA HIS A 59 -29.52 -2.15 -11.76
C HIS A 59 -31.02 -2.26 -11.60
N ALA A 60 -31.50 -2.66 -10.41
CA ALA A 60 -32.95 -2.81 -10.17
C ALA A 60 -33.66 -1.45 -10.04
N ASP A 61 -33.04 -0.47 -9.40
CA ASP A 61 -33.55 0.90 -9.25
C ASP A 61 -32.37 1.91 -9.27
N PRO A 62 -31.89 2.29 -10.45
CA PRO A 62 -30.77 3.21 -10.56
C PRO A 62 -31.07 4.60 -10.01
N ASP A 63 -32.32 5.07 -10.10
CA ASP A 63 -32.71 6.40 -9.62
C ASP A 63 -32.56 6.48 -8.08
N ALA A 64 -33.21 5.55 -7.37
CA ALA A 64 -33.11 5.47 -5.92
C ALA A 64 -31.64 5.23 -5.46
N PHE A 65 -30.88 4.39 -6.17
CA PHE A 65 -29.48 4.10 -5.84
C PHE A 65 -28.60 5.34 -5.90
N PHE A 66 -28.69 6.13 -6.99
CA PHE A 66 -27.83 7.31 -7.18
C PHE A 66 -28.30 8.52 -6.36
N ILE A 67 -29.59 8.71 -6.15
CA ILE A 67 -30.10 9.78 -5.26
C ILE A 67 -29.61 9.55 -3.83
N GLY A 68 -29.58 8.31 -3.35
CA GLY A 68 -29.11 7.95 -2.01
C GLY A 68 -27.60 7.78 -1.87
N ALA A 69 -26.83 7.92 -2.94
CA ALA A 69 -25.40 7.55 -2.95
C ALA A 69 -24.56 8.34 -1.95
N ALA A 70 -24.75 9.65 -1.86
CA ALA A 70 -23.96 10.53 -0.98
C ALA A 70 -24.06 10.12 0.51
N ASP A 71 -25.29 9.83 0.99
CA ASP A 71 -25.49 9.42 2.39
C ASP A 71 -24.96 7.99 2.63
N ARG A 72 -25.06 7.11 1.65
CA ARG A 72 -24.51 5.75 1.73
C ARG A 72 -22.99 5.79 1.78
N ILE A 73 -22.33 6.63 0.95
CA ILE A 73 -20.88 6.85 0.97
C ILE A 73 -20.46 7.41 2.33
N ALA A 74 -21.17 8.40 2.87
CA ALA A 74 -20.90 8.93 4.21
C ALA A 74 -21.01 7.85 5.30
N GLY A 75 -22.00 6.96 5.23
CA GLY A 75 -22.12 5.81 6.12
C GLY A 75 -20.95 4.82 6.01
N ALA A 76 -20.55 4.49 4.79
CA ALA A 76 -19.40 3.62 4.53
C ALA A 76 -18.09 4.27 5.02
N ARG A 77 -17.90 5.57 4.76
CA ARG A 77 -16.76 6.35 5.25
C ARG A 77 -16.67 6.35 6.77
N ALA A 78 -17.79 6.52 7.47
CA ALA A 78 -17.83 6.46 8.93
C ALA A 78 -17.41 5.08 9.48
N ARG A 79 -17.71 3.99 8.78
CA ARG A 79 -17.22 2.64 9.13
C ARG A 79 -15.70 2.56 8.97
N ILE A 80 -15.15 3.00 7.83
CA ILE A 80 -13.70 3.03 7.59
C ILE A 80 -12.98 3.91 8.64
N ALA A 81 -13.50 5.11 8.91
CA ALA A 81 -12.94 6.02 9.91
C ALA A 81 -12.84 5.36 11.29
N ARG A 82 -13.83 4.59 11.69
CA ARG A 82 -13.84 3.84 12.96
C ARG A 82 -12.70 2.82 13.02
N HIS A 83 -12.43 2.08 11.95
CA HIS A 83 -11.30 1.14 11.89
C HIS A 83 -9.94 1.83 12.03
N PHE A 84 -9.84 3.08 11.58
CA PHE A 84 -8.61 3.86 11.63
C PHE A 84 -8.52 4.78 12.85
N GLY A 85 -9.50 4.74 13.76
CA GLY A 85 -9.55 5.66 14.91
C GLY A 85 -9.61 7.13 14.50
N ALA A 86 -10.19 7.44 13.32
CA ALA A 86 -10.16 8.74 12.70
C ALA A 86 -11.52 9.46 12.74
N ASP A 87 -11.46 10.79 12.58
CA ASP A 87 -12.64 11.61 12.36
C ASP A 87 -13.25 11.31 10.98
N PRO A 88 -14.53 10.92 10.87
CA PRO A 88 -15.18 10.69 9.59
C PRO A 88 -15.13 11.89 8.64
N ASP A 89 -15.14 13.11 9.15
CA ASP A 89 -15.05 14.34 8.35
C ASP A 89 -13.59 14.68 7.96
N GLY A 90 -12.64 13.91 8.47
CA GLY A 90 -11.23 14.01 8.12
C GLY A 90 -10.77 13.00 7.07
N ILE A 91 -11.66 12.12 6.60
CA ILE A 91 -11.37 11.08 5.60
C ILE A 91 -12.32 11.24 4.40
N ALA A 92 -11.83 11.00 3.19
CA ALA A 92 -12.64 10.88 1.98
C ALA A 92 -12.29 9.60 1.23
N PHE A 93 -13.27 8.97 0.59
CA PHE A 93 -13.01 7.92 -0.40
C PHE A 93 -12.38 8.51 -1.65
N ILE A 94 -11.43 7.78 -2.20
CA ILE A 94 -10.74 8.05 -3.46
C ILE A 94 -10.54 6.72 -4.21
N ALA A 95 -10.21 6.76 -5.50
CA ALA A 95 -10.02 5.52 -6.26
C ALA A 95 -8.73 4.78 -5.88
N ASN A 96 -7.65 5.53 -5.62
CA ASN A 96 -6.33 4.95 -5.35
C ASN A 96 -5.37 6.01 -4.78
N ALA A 97 -4.20 5.55 -4.32
CA ALA A 97 -3.15 6.42 -3.79
C ALA A 97 -2.65 7.48 -4.80
N THR A 98 -2.64 7.18 -6.10
CA THR A 98 -2.24 8.15 -7.14
C THR A 98 -3.19 9.36 -7.16
N GLU A 99 -4.50 9.12 -7.02
CA GLU A 99 -5.46 10.21 -6.90
C GLU A 99 -5.26 10.98 -5.59
N GLY A 100 -5.03 10.27 -4.47
CA GLY A 100 -4.76 10.87 -3.17
C GLY A 100 -3.54 11.80 -3.21
N ALA A 101 -2.47 11.40 -3.88
CA ALA A 101 -1.29 12.23 -4.07
C ALA A 101 -1.61 13.53 -4.83
N ASN A 102 -2.42 13.45 -5.89
CA ASN A 102 -2.80 14.64 -6.65
C ASN A 102 -3.67 15.60 -5.81
N LEU A 103 -4.68 15.08 -5.10
CA LEU A 103 -5.53 15.88 -4.20
C LEU A 103 -4.72 16.56 -3.08
N ALA A 104 -3.83 15.81 -2.44
CA ALA A 104 -2.99 16.32 -1.36
C ALA A 104 -2.05 17.43 -1.84
N LEU A 105 -1.37 17.22 -2.97
CA LEU A 105 -0.42 18.19 -3.52
C LEU A 105 -1.11 19.44 -4.07
N ASP A 106 -2.31 19.32 -4.65
CA ASP A 106 -3.09 20.47 -5.09
C ASP A 106 -3.61 21.34 -3.93
N ALA A 107 -3.74 20.76 -2.73
CA ALA A 107 -4.13 21.48 -1.52
C ALA A 107 -2.97 22.27 -0.86
N VAL A 108 -1.73 22.04 -1.29
CA VAL A 108 -0.56 22.78 -0.77
C VAL A 108 -0.32 24.04 -1.60
N PRO A 109 -0.27 25.23 -0.96
CA PRO A 109 0.06 26.48 -1.66
C PRO A 109 1.58 26.55 -1.91
N PHE A 110 2.02 26.19 -3.09
CA PHE A 110 3.42 26.33 -3.52
C PHE A 110 3.72 27.75 -4.00
N ALA A 111 4.89 28.25 -3.65
CA ALA A 111 5.48 29.49 -4.16
C ALA A 111 6.65 29.16 -5.11
N ASP A 112 7.09 30.17 -5.87
CA ASP A 112 8.26 30.01 -6.74
C ASP A 112 9.51 29.65 -5.92
N GLY A 113 10.16 28.57 -6.32
CA GLY A 113 11.36 28.06 -5.67
C GLY A 113 11.10 27.04 -4.56
N ASP A 114 9.85 26.80 -4.18
CA ASP A 114 9.51 25.70 -3.24
C ASP A 114 9.94 24.34 -3.80
N GLU A 115 10.31 23.44 -2.91
CA GLU A 115 10.78 22.09 -3.24
C GLU A 115 9.92 21.03 -2.55
N ILE A 116 9.73 19.90 -3.26
CA ILE A 116 9.16 18.68 -2.71
C ILE A 116 10.28 17.67 -2.54
N LEU A 117 10.54 17.27 -1.30
CA LEU A 117 11.45 16.17 -1.00
C LEU A 117 10.72 14.83 -1.18
N VAL A 118 11.33 13.92 -1.93
CA VAL A 118 10.92 12.52 -2.09
C VAL A 118 12.11 11.61 -1.83
N THR A 119 11.87 10.29 -1.75
CA THR A 119 12.94 9.30 -1.76
C THR A 119 13.01 8.59 -3.11
N ASP A 120 14.15 7.99 -3.43
CA ASP A 120 14.32 7.14 -4.62
C ASP A 120 13.57 5.79 -4.51
N HIS A 121 12.98 5.49 -3.32
CA HIS A 121 12.03 4.40 -3.13
C HIS A 121 10.59 4.80 -3.48
N GLY A 122 10.32 6.08 -3.72
CA GLY A 122 8.98 6.63 -3.96
C GLY A 122 8.27 6.00 -5.17
N TYR A 123 6.96 5.78 -5.04
CA TYR A 123 6.18 5.22 -6.14
C TYR A 123 6.14 6.17 -7.33
N GLY A 124 6.57 5.70 -8.52
CA GLY A 124 6.85 6.54 -9.69
C GLY A 124 5.72 7.48 -10.11
N THR A 125 4.43 7.05 -10.03
CA THR A 125 3.30 7.94 -10.39
C THR A 125 3.07 9.03 -9.35
N VAL A 126 3.37 8.76 -8.09
CA VAL A 126 3.28 9.74 -6.99
C VAL A 126 4.41 10.76 -7.11
N VAL A 127 5.62 10.33 -7.42
CA VAL A 127 6.75 11.22 -7.73
C VAL A 127 6.47 12.08 -8.97
N ALA A 128 5.87 11.50 -10.02
CA ALA A 128 5.46 12.24 -11.20
C ALA A 128 4.39 13.30 -10.89
N ALA A 129 3.47 13.03 -9.96
CA ALA A 129 2.51 14.02 -9.48
C ALA A 129 3.21 15.19 -8.77
N ALA A 130 4.23 14.93 -7.95
CA ALA A 130 5.03 15.94 -7.28
C ALA A 130 5.76 16.84 -8.30
N ALA A 131 6.38 16.25 -9.32
CA ALA A 131 7.13 16.98 -10.34
C ALA A 131 6.27 17.97 -11.20
N ARG A 132 4.95 17.82 -11.16
CA ARG A 132 4.02 18.77 -11.79
C ARG A 132 3.75 20.02 -10.96
N ARG A 133 4.05 20.03 -9.65
CA ARG A 133 3.69 21.10 -8.71
C ARG A 133 4.89 21.96 -8.31
N ALA A 134 6.03 21.31 -8.09
CA ALA A 134 7.24 22.01 -7.66
C ALA A 134 8.49 21.23 -8.08
N ARG A 135 9.66 21.82 -7.84
CA ARG A 135 10.93 21.13 -8.01
C ARG A 135 11.02 19.94 -7.04
N VAL A 136 11.34 18.76 -7.57
CA VAL A 136 11.54 17.57 -6.76
C VAL A 136 13.02 17.43 -6.38
N THR A 137 13.28 17.25 -5.09
CA THR A 137 14.58 16.86 -4.54
C THR A 137 14.49 15.41 -4.08
N THR A 138 15.35 14.55 -4.62
CA THR A 138 15.32 13.12 -4.29
C THR A 138 16.42 12.76 -3.31
N VAL A 139 16.05 12.15 -2.20
CA VAL A 139 16.97 11.55 -1.22
C VAL A 139 17.23 10.10 -1.62
N ALA A 140 18.49 9.75 -1.81
CA ALA A 140 18.88 8.37 -2.03
C ALA A 140 18.88 7.62 -0.67
N LEU A 141 18.07 6.59 -0.57
CA LEU A 141 18.02 5.69 0.58
C LEU A 141 18.72 4.39 0.23
N ASP A 142 19.90 4.14 0.83
CA ASP A 142 20.52 2.84 0.68
C ASP A 142 19.56 1.74 1.19
N PRO A 143 19.18 0.76 0.36
CA PRO A 143 18.35 -0.35 0.81
C PRO A 143 18.90 -1.13 2.01
N ASN A 144 20.20 -1.00 2.29
CA ASN A 144 20.90 -1.66 3.41
C ASN A 144 20.94 -0.82 4.69
N LEU A 145 20.33 0.37 4.75
CA LEU A 145 20.24 1.14 5.99
C LEU A 145 19.75 0.23 7.13
N PRO A 146 20.43 0.19 8.30
CA PRO A 146 20.20 -0.84 9.29
C PRO A 146 18.81 -0.77 9.94
N ASP A 147 18.31 0.44 10.21
CA ASP A 147 17.12 0.66 11.03
C ASP A 147 16.35 1.93 10.64
N GLU A 148 15.32 2.22 11.40
CA GLU A 148 14.46 3.39 11.22
C GLU A 148 15.17 4.71 11.52
N ASP A 149 16.07 4.74 12.50
CA ASP A 149 16.82 5.96 12.84
C ASP A 149 17.77 6.35 11.70
N ALA A 150 18.44 5.40 11.07
CA ALA A 150 19.28 5.66 9.91
C ALA A 150 18.47 6.18 8.70
N VAL A 151 17.28 5.64 8.46
CA VAL A 151 16.35 6.15 7.44
C VAL A 151 15.94 7.58 7.77
N ARG A 152 15.55 7.84 9.01
CA ARG A 152 15.12 9.16 9.49
C ARG A 152 16.23 10.20 9.32
N GLU A 153 17.45 9.90 9.76
CA GLU A 153 18.60 10.79 9.65
C GLU A 153 18.93 11.10 8.19
N THR A 154 18.89 10.10 7.31
CA THR A 154 19.12 10.27 5.88
C THR A 154 18.07 11.19 5.24
N VAL A 155 16.78 11.02 5.56
CA VAL A 155 15.72 11.89 5.05
C VAL A 155 15.91 13.33 5.56
N LEU A 156 16.17 13.50 6.86
CA LEU A 156 16.35 14.83 7.45
C LEU A 156 17.58 15.57 6.89
N ALA A 157 18.65 14.85 6.57
CA ALA A 157 19.84 15.42 5.93
C ALA A 157 19.57 15.91 4.49
N GLY A 158 18.54 15.38 3.82
CA GLY A 158 18.13 15.82 2.49
C GLY A 158 17.30 17.11 2.46
N LEU A 159 16.89 17.65 3.62
CA LEU A 159 16.10 18.88 3.68
C LEU A 159 16.95 20.09 3.26
N THR A 160 16.29 20.99 2.52
CA THR A 160 16.84 22.32 2.18
C THR A 160 15.97 23.42 2.79
N PRO A 161 16.45 24.68 2.87
CA PRO A 161 15.61 25.81 3.29
C PRO A 161 14.37 26.05 2.39
N ARG A 162 14.31 25.42 1.22
CA ARG A 162 13.18 25.50 0.28
C ARG A 162 12.25 24.31 0.34
N THR A 163 12.56 23.29 1.13
CA THR A 163 11.70 22.11 1.27
C THR A 163 10.36 22.51 1.90
N LYS A 164 9.33 22.57 1.07
CA LYS A 164 7.95 22.91 1.46
C LYS A 164 7.17 21.66 1.88
N VAL A 165 7.40 20.55 1.17
CA VAL A 165 6.69 19.29 1.34
C VAL A 165 7.71 18.15 1.44
N ALA A 166 7.50 17.21 2.36
CA ALA A 166 8.10 15.89 2.33
C ALA A 166 7.00 14.90 1.92
N LEU A 167 7.14 14.32 0.72
CA LEU A 167 6.26 13.29 0.19
C LEU A 167 6.96 11.93 0.32
N LEU A 168 6.50 11.15 1.28
CA LEU A 168 7.18 9.94 1.73
C LEU A 168 6.26 8.73 1.68
N ASP A 169 6.79 7.56 1.29
CA ASP A 169 6.07 6.31 1.50
C ASP A 169 5.93 6.02 3.00
N HIS A 170 4.74 5.61 3.45
CA HIS A 170 4.59 5.01 4.78
C HIS A 170 5.39 3.70 4.83
N ILE A 171 5.12 2.82 3.87
CA ILE A 171 5.84 1.56 3.67
C ILE A 171 6.31 1.53 2.22
N SER A 172 7.61 1.50 2.02
CA SER A 172 8.24 1.45 0.70
C SER A 172 7.76 0.22 -0.09
N SER A 173 7.33 0.46 -1.32
CA SER A 173 6.91 -0.62 -2.21
C SER A 173 8.07 -1.54 -2.62
N PRO A 174 9.24 -1.06 -3.05
CA PRO A 174 10.34 -1.93 -3.45
C PRO A 174 11.00 -2.65 -2.28
N THR A 175 11.30 -1.97 -1.19
CA THR A 175 12.11 -2.52 -0.09
C THR A 175 11.30 -3.05 1.08
N ALA A 176 9.96 -2.88 1.08
CA ALA A 176 9.07 -3.35 2.13
C ALA A 176 9.45 -2.84 3.54
N ARG A 177 9.84 -1.57 3.64
CA ARG A 177 10.29 -0.95 4.90
C ARG A 177 9.44 0.23 5.28
N LEU A 178 9.30 0.47 6.58
CA LEU A 178 8.75 1.70 7.13
C LEU A 178 9.72 2.86 6.82
N ILE A 179 9.22 3.90 6.17
CA ILE A 179 9.95 5.13 5.85
C ILE A 179 9.37 6.30 6.65
N ALA A 180 8.09 6.62 6.48
CA ALA A 180 7.43 7.71 7.19
C ALA A 180 7.01 7.26 8.60
N SER A 181 7.99 7.12 9.49
CA SER A 181 7.72 6.79 10.88
C SER A 181 7.10 7.98 11.64
N PRO A 182 6.35 7.75 12.72
CA PRO A 182 5.80 8.82 13.55
C PRO A 182 6.85 9.81 14.03
N ARG A 183 8.06 9.32 14.35
CA ARG A 183 9.18 10.14 14.80
C ARG A 183 9.70 11.05 13.69
N LEU A 184 9.86 10.51 12.47
CA LEU A 184 10.25 11.32 11.31
C LEU A 184 9.21 12.40 11.01
N LEU A 185 7.92 12.05 11.02
CA LEU A 185 6.84 13.00 10.75
C LEU A 185 6.80 14.15 11.78
N ALA A 186 7.02 13.83 13.06
CA ALA A 186 7.13 14.85 14.12
C ALA A 186 8.34 15.78 13.89
N ASP A 187 9.48 15.26 13.48
CA ASP A 187 10.66 16.07 13.17
C ASP A 187 10.48 16.98 11.96
N LEU A 188 9.76 16.53 10.94
CA LEU A 188 9.41 17.34 9.77
C LEU A 188 8.43 18.44 10.14
N ALA A 189 7.38 18.12 10.89
CA ALA A 189 6.40 19.09 11.39
C ALA A 189 7.05 20.18 12.26
N ALA A 190 7.98 19.81 13.15
CA ALA A 190 8.75 20.74 13.98
C ALA A 190 9.60 21.73 13.15
N ARG A 191 9.92 21.38 11.89
CA ARG A 191 10.65 22.22 10.93
C ARG A 191 9.72 23.01 9.99
N GLY A 192 8.40 22.90 10.16
CA GLY A 192 7.42 23.57 9.31
C GLY A 192 7.29 22.96 7.92
N VAL A 193 7.75 21.71 7.72
CA VAL A 193 7.63 20.98 6.46
C VAL A 193 6.28 20.26 6.43
N THR A 194 5.47 20.51 5.42
CA THR A 194 4.20 19.81 5.22
C THR A 194 4.47 18.35 4.87
N THR A 195 3.78 17.45 5.56
CA THR A 195 3.96 16.00 5.39
C THR A 195 2.84 15.41 4.53
N VAL A 196 3.22 14.77 3.43
CA VAL A 196 2.32 14.01 2.55
C VAL A 196 2.79 12.56 2.54
N VAL A 197 1.95 11.64 3.02
CA VAL A 197 2.35 10.25 3.24
C VAL A 197 1.59 9.31 2.30
N ASP A 198 2.35 8.61 1.46
CA ASP A 198 1.84 7.48 0.66
C ASP A 198 1.71 6.23 1.54
N GLY A 199 0.54 6.03 2.08
CA GLY A 199 0.15 4.87 2.88
C GLY A 199 -0.44 3.71 2.06
N ALA A 200 -0.15 3.62 0.75
CA ALA A 200 -0.77 2.62 -0.14
C ALA A 200 -0.70 1.18 0.38
N HIS A 201 0.29 0.83 1.17
CA HIS A 201 0.45 -0.49 1.77
C HIS A 201 -0.03 -0.60 3.23
N ALA A 202 -0.46 0.48 3.86
CA ALA A 202 -0.72 0.51 5.30
C ALA A 202 -2.09 -0.05 5.73
N PRO A 203 -3.23 0.23 5.05
CA PRO A 203 -4.53 -0.31 5.46
C PRO A 203 -4.52 -1.84 5.56
N GLY A 204 -4.87 -2.39 6.72
CA GLY A 204 -4.88 -3.82 7.00
C GLY A 204 -3.51 -4.43 7.33
N MET A 205 -2.39 -3.82 6.90
CA MET A 205 -1.04 -4.32 7.21
C MET A 205 -0.51 -3.76 8.54
N VAL A 206 -0.81 -2.53 8.88
CA VAL A 206 -0.45 -1.93 10.18
C VAL A 206 -1.69 -1.70 11.02
N ALA A 207 -1.53 -1.71 12.35
CA ALA A 207 -2.66 -1.61 13.26
C ALA A 207 -3.29 -0.22 13.29
N ASP A 208 -2.45 0.81 13.29
CA ASP A 208 -2.86 2.21 13.32
C ASP A 208 -2.13 2.98 12.21
N PRO A 209 -2.69 3.02 11.01
CA PRO A 209 -2.03 3.62 9.86
C PRO A 209 -1.94 5.16 9.95
N LEU A 210 -2.69 5.80 10.84
CA LEU A 210 -2.74 7.26 10.98
C LEU A 210 -1.98 7.79 12.21
N ALA A 211 -1.39 6.91 13.04
CA ALA A 211 -0.71 7.29 14.29
C ALA A 211 0.41 8.33 14.12
N GLY A 212 0.99 8.45 12.93
CA GLY A 212 2.04 9.41 12.62
C GLY A 212 1.60 10.86 12.55
N GLY A 213 0.30 11.15 12.43
CA GLY A 213 -0.24 12.51 12.41
C GLY A 213 0.21 13.33 11.19
N ALA A 214 0.30 12.72 10.00
CA ALA A 214 0.62 13.42 8.76
C ALA A 214 -0.42 14.51 8.41
N ASP A 215 0.01 15.58 7.72
CA ASP A 215 -0.92 16.62 7.22
C ASP A 215 -1.86 16.04 6.16
N PHE A 216 -1.33 15.18 5.27
CA PHE A 216 -2.07 14.41 4.30
C PHE A 216 -1.56 12.96 4.30
N TRP A 217 -2.48 12.02 4.35
CA TRP A 217 -2.16 10.60 4.23
C TRP A 217 -3.18 9.94 3.30
N PHE A 218 -2.73 9.10 2.39
CA PHE A 218 -3.64 8.34 1.52
C PHE A 218 -3.25 6.87 1.49
N GLY A 219 -4.25 5.99 1.49
CA GLY A 219 -4.00 4.55 1.59
C GLY A 219 -4.96 3.71 0.76
N ASN A 220 -4.44 2.65 0.15
CA ASN A 220 -5.23 1.73 -0.67
C ASN A 220 -5.95 0.69 0.21
N LEU A 221 -7.27 0.76 0.29
CA LEU A 221 -8.08 -0.28 0.92
C LEU A 221 -8.06 -1.58 0.10
N HIS A 222 -7.95 -1.46 -1.25
CA HIS A 222 -7.96 -2.58 -2.19
C HIS A 222 -6.66 -3.41 -2.22
N LYS A 223 -5.69 -3.14 -1.33
CA LYS A 223 -4.54 -4.01 -1.10
C LYS A 223 -4.80 -4.88 0.13
N TRP A 224 -4.26 -4.51 1.27
CA TRP A 224 -4.31 -5.31 2.50
C TRP A 224 -5.61 -5.13 3.29
N GLY A 225 -6.41 -4.12 2.96
CA GLY A 225 -7.75 -3.89 3.53
C GLY A 225 -8.86 -4.72 2.89
N TYR A 226 -8.55 -5.62 1.97
CA TYR A 226 -9.49 -6.56 1.32
C TYR A 226 -10.63 -5.92 0.53
N ALA A 227 -10.60 -4.61 0.30
CA ALA A 227 -11.65 -3.91 -0.44
C ALA A 227 -11.59 -4.20 -1.94
N PRO A 228 -12.68 -3.98 -2.67
CA PRO A 228 -12.69 -4.03 -4.13
C PRO A 228 -11.70 -3.04 -4.75
N SER A 229 -11.20 -3.35 -5.95
CA SER A 229 -10.34 -2.46 -6.72
C SER A 229 -10.99 -1.09 -6.92
N GLY A 230 -10.19 -0.01 -6.91
CA GLY A 230 -10.73 1.35 -6.99
C GLY A 230 -11.21 1.91 -5.65
N SER A 231 -10.83 1.28 -4.53
CA SER A 231 -11.18 1.73 -3.17
C SER A 231 -9.93 2.10 -2.39
N ALA A 232 -9.84 3.37 -2.02
CA ALA A 232 -8.77 3.93 -1.20
C ALA A 232 -9.34 5.10 -0.38
N VAL A 233 -8.55 5.66 0.51
CA VAL A 233 -8.93 6.84 1.31
C VAL A 233 -7.83 7.89 1.33
N LEU A 234 -8.27 9.14 1.45
CA LEU A 234 -7.43 10.30 1.76
C LEU A 234 -7.82 10.81 3.15
N ALA A 235 -6.88 10.81 4.09
CA ALA A 235 -7.02 11.45 5.40
C ALA A 235 -6.30 12.80 5.38
N VAL A 236 -6.96 13.83 5.95
CA VAL A 236 -6.48 15.21 5.91
C VAL A 236 -6.58 15.82 7.30
N ALA A 237 -5.47 16.36 7.78
CA ALA A 237 -5.43 17.06 9.06
C ALA A 237 -6.37 18.32 9.05
N PRO A 238 -7.00 18.67 10.17
CA PRO A 238 -8.04 19.71 10.21
C PRO A 238 -7.63 21.03 9.56
N GLY A 239 -6.38 21.48 9.73
CA GLY A 239 -5.87 22.74 9.18
C GLY A 239 -5.76 22.79 7.64
N HIS A 240 -5.91 21.66 6.97
CA HIS A 240 -5.76 21.54 5.51
C HIS A 240 -7.06 21.24 4.77
N ARG A 241 -8.11 20.76 5.47
CA ARG A 241 -9.38 20.31 4.86
C ARG A 241 -10.02 21.35 3.94
N SER A 242 -10.03 22.62 4.35
CA SER A 242 -10.62 23.71 3.57
C SER A 242 -9.90 24.01 2.25
N ARG A 243 -8.71 23.48 2.05
CA ARG A 243 -7.91 23.67 0.82
C ARG A 243 -8.07 22.52 -0.17
N VAL A 244 -8.56 21.36 0.28
CA VAL A 244 -8.77 20.20 -0.61
C VAL A 244 -9.92 20.52 -1.56
N ARG A 245 -9.67 20.34 -2.86
CA ARG A 245 -10.65 20.51 -3.93
C ARG A 245 -10.76 19.22 -4.73
N ALA A 246 -11.95 18.92 -5.21
CA ALA A 246 -12.13 17.81 -6.13
C ALA A 246 -11.29 18.03 -7.40
N LEU A 247 -10.68 16.97 -7.93
CA LEU A 247 -10.01 17.02 -9.23
C LEU A 247 -10.99 17.26 -10.38
N VAL A 248 -12.25 16.83 -10.20
CA VAL A 248 -13.35 17.06 -11.13
C VAL A 248 -14.51 17.65 -10.33
N PRO A 249 -14.82 18.95 -10.49
CA PRO A 249 -15.94 19.56 -9.80
C PRO A 249 -17.27 18.89 -10.14
N SER A 250 -18.14 18.75 -9.15
CA SER A 250 -19.48 18.19 -9.30
C SER A 250 -20.50 18.94 -8.45
N TRP A 251 -21.71 18.39 -8.33
CA TRP A 251 -22.82 19.06 -7.62
C TRP A 251 -22.51 19.43 -6.15
N GLU A 252 -21.67 18.64 -5.47
CA GLU A 252 -21.33 18.82 -4.06
C GLU A 252 -19.98 19.52 -3.86
N ASP A 253 -19.46 20.19 -4.89
CA ASP A 253 -18.19 20.93 -4.78
C ASP A 253 -18.25 22.02 -3.71
N ALA A 254 -19.40 22.65 -3.54
CA ALA A 254 -19.64 23.67 -2.52
C ALA A 254 -19.66 23.13 -1.08
N ASP A 255 -19.90 21.83 -0.89
CA ASP A 255 -19.95 21.21 0.43
C ASP A 255 -18.54 21.03 1.04
N GLY A 256 -17.49 21.16 0.22
CA GLY A 256 -16.12 20.99 0.63
C GLY A 256 -15.76 19.53 0.96
N PHE A 257 -14.53 19.37 1.50
CA PHE A 257 -14.02 18.07 1.93
C PHE A 257 -14.83 17.51 3.12
N PRO A 258 -15.21 16.25 3.15
CA PRO A 258 -14.87 15.17 2.21
C PRO A 258 -15.84 15.02 1.02
N ARG A 259 -17.06 15.57 1.09
CA ARG A 259 -18.15 15.32 0.15
C ARG A 259 -17.80 15.73 -1.29
N SER A 260 -17.17 16.88 -1.47
CA SER A 260 -16.74 17.36 -2.79
C SER A 260 -15.82 16.38 -3.51
N VAL A 261 -14.94 15.67 -2.78
CA VAL A 261 -14.00 14.69 -3.32
C VAL A 261 -14.71 13.37 -3.68
N GLU A 262 -15.71 13.00 -2.90
CA GLU A 262 -16.43 11.72 -3.05
C GLU A 262 -17.51 11.77 -4.14
N ASN A 263 -18.10 12.91 -4.40
CA ASN A 263 -19.08 13.04 -5.48
C ASN A 263 -18.36 13.16 -6.83
N ARG A 264 -18.52 12.13 -7.66
CA ARG A 264 -17.95 12.03 -9.01
C ARG A 264 -19.02 11.97 -10.08
N ALA A 265 -20.19 12.54 -9.80
CA ALA A 265 -21.39 12.38 -10.63
C ALA A 265 -21.72 10.88 -10.82
N THR A 266 -22.12 10.44 -12.01
CA THR A 266 -22.49 9.04 -12.27
C THR A 266 -21.24 8.15 -12.37
N ALA A 267 -20.95 7.41 -11.28
CA ALA A 267 -19.83 6.48 -11.20
C ALA A 267 -20.25 5.18 -10.49
N ASP A 268 -19.50 4.10 -10.68
CA ASP A 268 -19.72 2.86 -9.90
C ASP A 268 -19.19 3.04 -8.47
N TYR A 269 -20.08 3.39 -7.54
CA TYR A 269 -19.77 3.53 -6.11
C TYR A 269 -19.78 2.19 -5.34
N THR A 270 -20.16 1.09 -5.98
CA THR A 270 -20.31 -0.20 -5.28
C THR A 270 -19.03 -0.69 -4.64
N GLY A 271 -17.87 -0.36 -5.21
CA GLY A 271 -16.57 -0.67 -4.62
C GLY A 271 -16.35 0.04 -3.28
N TRP A 272 -16.71 1.32 -3.18
CA TRP A 272 -16.59 2.10 -1.95
C TRP A 272 -17.59 1.65 -0.90
N LEU A 273 -18.82 1.37 -1.32
CA LEU A 273 -19.90 0.91 -0.42
C LEU A 273 -19.60 -0.48 0.15
N ALA A 274 -18.92 -1.35 -0.61
CA ALA A 274 -18.47 -2.67 -0.16
C ALA A 274 -17.14 -2.65 0.60
N ALA A 275 -16.34 -1.58 0.52
CA ALA A 275 -15.01 -1.52 1.12
C ALA A 275 -14.98 -1.79 2.64
N PRO A 276 -15.95 -1.32 3.44
CA PRO A 276 -15.97 -1.64 4.88
C PRO A 276 -16.03 -3.13 5.18
N GLU A 277 -16.67 -3.93 4.32
CA GLU A 277 -16.75 -5.39 4.53
C GLU A 277 -15.38 -6.07 4.55
N GLY A 278 -14.38 -5.48 3.85
CA GLY A 278 -13.00 -5.96 3.87
C GLY A 278 -12.35 -5.81 5.25
N LEU A 279 -12.46 -4.63 5.85
CA LEU A 279 -11.91 -4.36 7.19
C LEU A 279 -12.70 -5.12 8.28
N ASP A 280 -14.02 -5.16 8.17
CA ASP A 280 -14.86 -5.96 9.09
C ASP A 280 -14.52 -7.47 8.98
N LEU A 281 -14.14 -7.97 7.79
CA LEU A 281 -13.66 -9.34 7.65
C LEU A 281 -12.31 -9.53 8.36
N LEU A 282 -11.39 -8.58 8.24
CA LEU A 282 -10.12 -8.63 8.98
C LEU A 282 -10.35 -8.71 10.49
N ASP A 283 -11.30 -7.93 11.02
CA ASP A 283 -11.65 -7.97 12.45
C ASP A 283 -12.25 -9.33 12.86
N ARG A 284 -13.15 -9.88 12.03
CA ARG A 284 -13.72 -11.23 12.28
C ARG A 284 -12.66 -12.34 12.26
N LEU A 285 -11.61 -12.19 11.48
CA LEU A 285 -10.48 -13.12 11.40
C LEU A 285 -9.44 -12.89 12.51
N ASP A 286 -9.63 -11.89 13.37
CA ASP A 286 -8.62 -11.35 14.28
C ASP A 286 -7.46 -10.70 13.51
N ALA A 287 -7.59 -9.42 13.21
CA ALA A 287 -6.63 -8.66 12.41
C ALA A 287 -5.17 -8.77 12.92
N ALA A 288 -4.97 -8.93 14.23
CA ALA A 288 -3.64 -9.12 14.79
C ALA A 288 -3.05 -10.49 14.41
N LYS A 289 -3.88 -11.56 14.45
CA LYS A 289 -3.46 -12.90 14.00
C LYS A 289 -3.20 -12.94 12.51
N VAL A 290 -4.04 -12.27 11.69
CA VAL A 290 -3.81 -12.15 10.25
C VAL A 290 -2.47 -11.48 9.97
N ARG A 291 -2.18 -10.34 10.60
CA ARG A 291 -0.90 -9.63 10.44
C ARG A 291 0.29 -10.50 10.86
N ALA A 292 0.21 -11.14 12.02
CA ALA A 292 1.28 -12.02 12.52
C ALA A 292 1.55 -13.19 11.56
N HIS A 293 0.48 -13.85 11.08
CA HIS A 293 0.57 -14.95 10.13
C HIS A 293 1.19 -14.50 8.80
N ASN A 294 0.70 -13.40 8.22
CA ASN A 294 1.19 -12.87 6.96
C ASN A 294 2.68 -12.48 7.05
N SER A 295 3.09 -11.87 8.16
CA SER A 295 4.50 -11.52 8.42
C SER A 295 5.37 -12.77 8.53
N ALA A 296 4.91 -13.81 9.24
CA ALA A 296 5.63 -15.07 9.38
C ALA A 296 5.79 -15.80 8.02
N LEU A 297 4.74 -15.81 7.19
CA LEU A 297 4.81 -16.36 5.83
C LEU A 297 5.80 -15.61 4.94
N ALA A 298 5.77 -14.28 4.98
CA ALA A 298 6.72 -13.47 4.21
C ALA A 298 8.17 -13.72 4.65
N ALA A 299 8.40 -13.85 5.96
CA ALA A 299 9.71 -14.18 6.51
C ALA A 299 10.17 -15.58 6.10
N HIS A 300 9.27 -16.57 6.14
CA HIS A 300 9.57 -17.94 5.68
C HIS A 300 9.94 -17.97 4.19
N GLY A 301 9.12 -17.32 3.32
CA GLY A 301 9.43 -17.21 1.89
C GLY A 301 10.74 -16.50 1.60
N ALA A 302 11.07 -15.46 2.36
CA ALA A 302 12.36 -14.78 2.25
C ALA A 302 13.53 -15.69 2.66
N ALA A 303 13.37 -16.50 3.71
CA ALA A 303 14.40 -17.46 4.13
C ALA A 303 14.66 -18.51 3.05
N LEU A 304 13.60 -19.04 2.42
CA LEU A 304 13.75 -20.00 1.31
C LEU A 304 14.45 -19.38 0.09
N LEU A 305 14.11 -18.14 -0.26
CA LEU A 305 14.79 -17.44 -1.35
C LEU A 305 16.26 -17.17 -1.06
N ALA A 306 16.62 -16.91 0.19
CA ALA A 306 18.00 -16.69 0.60
C ALA A 306 18.89 -17.93 0.51
N GLU A 307 18.31 -19.14 0.37
CA GLU A 307 19.07 -20.37 0.09
C GLU A 307 19.61 -20.39 -1.37
N ILE A 308 19.05 -19.55 -2.25
CA ILE A 308 19.47 -19.46 -3.65
C ILE A 308 20.77 -18.64 -3.72
N PRO A 309 21.86 -19.19 -4.31
CA PRO A 309 23.13 -18.49 -4.39
C PRO A 309 23.02 -17.09 -5.03
N GLY A 310 23.54 -16.09 -4.37
CA GLY A 310 23.55 -14.69 -4.84
C GLY A 310 22.29 -13.89 -4.50
N ILE A 311 21.25 -14.51 -3.93
CA ILE A 311 20.10 -13.78 -3.37
C ILE A 311 20.40 -13.46 -1.90
N THR A 312 20.28 -12.19 -1.51
CA THR A 312 20.57 -11.73 -0.14
C THR A 312 19.40 -10.95 0.46
N PRO A 313 18.99 -11.27 1.70
CA PRO A 313 17.94 -10.51 2.39
C PRO A 313 18.33 -9.04 2.55
N LEU A 314 17.37 -8.13 2.38
CA LEU A 314 17.51 -6.74 2.79
C LEU A 314 17.02 -6.56 4.24
N PRO A 315 17.50 -5.53 4.95
CA PRO A 315 16.92 -5.11 6.21
C PRO A 315 15.40 -4.90 6.06
N TYR A 316 14.64 -5.24 7.08
CA TYR A 316 13.17 -5.21 7.03
C TYR A 316 12.58 -4.57 8.29
N THR A 317 11.31 -4.19 8.20
CA THR A 317 10.53 -3.76 9.36
C THR A 317 9.71 -4.94 9.87
N GLU A 318 9.79 -5.20 11.18
CA GLU A 318 9.02 -6.28 11.81
C GLU A 318 7.50 -6.08 11.64
N GLY A 319 6.77 -7.18 11.61
CA GLY A 319 5.31 -7.18 11.52
C GLY A 319 4.75 -6.93 10.12
N LEU A 320 5.56 -6.50 9.14
CA LEU A 320 5.07 -6.32 7.78
C LEU A 320 4.91 -7.65 7.04
N ALA A 321 3.89 -7.73 6.21
CA ALA A 321 3.55 -8.91 5.39
C ALA A 321 4.35 -8.99 4.07
N MET A 322 5.43 -8.25 3.96
CA MET A 322 6.32 -8.19 2.80
C MET A 322 7.77 -8.33 3.25
N ARG A 323 8.59 -8.99 2.41
CA ARG A 323 10.05 -9.02 2.54
C ARG A 323 10.68 -8.83 1.18
N SER A 324 11.79 -8.09 1.15
CA SER A 324 12.58 -7.87 -0.06
C SER A 324 13.97 -8.44 0.07
N LEU A 325 14.47 -8.96 -1.04
CA LEU A 325 15.80 -9.52 -1.14
C LEU A 325 16.47 -8.94 -2.38
N ARG A 326 17.79 -8.77 -2.32
CA ARG A 326 18.61 -8.36 -3.45
C ARG A 326 18.84 -9.56 -4.37
N LEU A 327 18.71 -9.34 -5.66
CA LEU A 327 19.09 -10.29 -6.70
C LEU A 327 20.58 -10.20 -7.01
N PRO A 328 21.17 -11.24 -7.64
CA PRO A 328 22.57 -11.20 -8.05
C PRO A 328 22.89 -9.98 -8.93
N PRO A 329 24.13 -9.46 -8.88
CA PRO A 329 24.59 -8.40 -9.78
C PRO A 329 24.30 -8.73 -11.27
N GLY A 330 23.95 -7.72 -12.04
CA GLY A 330 23.57 -7.90 -13.45
C GLY A 330 22.12 -8.38 -13.67
N THR A 331 21.38 -8.67 -12.58
CA THR A 331 20.01 -9.18 -12.66
C THR A 331 19.01 -8.06 -12.37
N ALA A 332 18.08 -7.79 -13.31
CA ALA A 332 17.00 -6.81 -13.15
C ALA A 332 17.48 -5.39 -12.78
N GLU A 333 18.55 -4.91 -13.39
CA GLU A 333 19.07 -3.57 -13.14
C GLU A 333 18.22 -2.46 -13.77
N THR A 334 17.45 -2.80 -14.80
CA THR A 334 16.55 -1.88 -15.51
C THR A 334 15.08 -2.32 -15.37
N TYR A 335 14.16 -1.39 -15.68
CA TYR A 335 12.73 -1.69 -15.67
C TYR A 335 12.38 -2.83 -16.65
N GLU A 336 12.96 -2.80 -17.85
CA GLU A 336 12.75 -3.83 -18.87
C GLU A 336 13.29 -5.18 -18.41
N GLY A 337 14.48 -5.23 -17.79
CA GLY A 337 15.07 -6.45 -17.23
C GLY A 337 14.25 -7.03 -16.10
N ALA A 338 13.76 -6.18 -15.18
CA ALA A 338 12.88 -6.58 -14.09
C ALA A 338 11.55 -7.13 -14.62
N ARG A 339 10.97 -6.47 -15.63
CA ARG A 339 9.74 -6.91 -16.27
C ARG A 339 9.91 -8.27 -16.96
N ALA A 340 10.96 -8.41 -17.76
CA ALA A 340 11.26 -9.66 -18.48
C ALA A 340 11.48 -10.85 -17.53
N LEU A 341 12.20 -10.63 -16.42
CA LEU A 341 12.40 -11.67 -15.40
C LEU A 341 11.08 -12.07 -14.74
N ARG A 342 10.25 -11.09 -14.36
CA ARG A 342 8.93 -11.34 -13.78
C ARG A 342 8.02 -12.14 -14.72
N GLU A 343 7.98 -11.76 -16.00
CA GLU A 343 7.18 -12.45 -17.02
C GLU A 343 7.66 -13.89 -17.22
N ARG A 344 8.97 -14.13 -17.24
CA ARG A 344 9.55 -15.48 -17.33
C ARG A 344 9.22 -16.33 -16.09
N ILE A 345 9.38 -15.81 -14.86
CA ILE A 345 8.99 -16.50 -13.63
C ILE A 345 7.50 -16.87 -13.67
N ALA A 346 6.66 -15.96 -14.16
CA ALA A 346 5.23 -16.21 -14.27
C ALA A 346 4.88 -17.30 -15.30
N ALA A 347 5.58 -17.32 -16.44
CA ALA A 347 5.34 -18.29 -17.51
C ALA A 347 5.88 -19.69 -17.17
N ASP A 348 7.11 -19.76 -16.64
CA ASP A 348 7.82 -21.02 -16.43
C ASP A 348 7.42 -21.72 -15.12
N LEU A 349 7.06 -20.95 -14.08
CA LEU A 349 6.82 -21.46 -12.72
C LEU A 349 5.41 -21.21 -12.18
N GLY A 350 4.56 -20.48 -12.89
CA GLY A 350 3.23 -20.12 -12.38
C GLY A 350 3.26 -19.16 -11.17
N ILE A 351 4.36 -18.48 -10.89
CA ILE A 351 4.53 -17.64 -9.70
C ILE A 351 4.26 -16.17 -10.04
N ARG A 352 3.47 -15.48 -9.22
CA ARG A 352 3.27 -14.03 -9.27
C ARG A 352 4.05 -13.37 -8.14
N VAL A 353 5.14 -12.67 -8.48
CA VAL A 353 6.05 -12.00 -7.55
C VAL A 353 6.41 -10.61 -8.09
N LEU A 354 6.81 -9.68 -7.22
CA LEU A 354 7.35 -8.40 -7.67
C LEU A 354 8.87 -8.51 -7.86
N ILE A 355 9.33 -8.17 -9.07
CA ILE A 355 10.73 -7.88 -9.35
C ILE A 355 10.83 -6.36 -9.56
N TRP A 356 11.74 -5.71 -8.83
CA TRP A 356 11.95 -4.27 -8.94
C TRP A 356 13.38 -3.97 -9.39
N PRO A 357 13.56 -2.94 -10.25
CA PRO A 357 14.87 -2.60 -10.80
C PRO A 357 15.70 -1.81 -9.78
N TRP A 358 17.01 -2.06 -9.75
CA TRP A 358 17.96 -1.28 -9.00
C TRP A 358 19.35 -1.37 -9.64
N PRO A 359 20.14 -0.27 -9.68
CA PRO A 359 21.52 -0.31 -10.17
C PRO A 359 22.38 -1.32 -9.39
N GLY A 360 23.17 -2.10 -10.11
CA GLY A 360 24.04 -3.13 -9.53
C GLY A 360 23.34 -4.43 -9.09
N GLY A 361 22.06 -4.58 -9.41
CA GLY A 361 21.25 -5.77 -9.10
C GLY A 361 19.90 -5.38 -8.50
N GLY A 362 18.81 -5.71 -9.17
CA GLY A 362 17.45 -5.46 -8.71
C GLY A 362 17.08 -6.24 -7.46
N GLY A 363 15.80 -6.30 -7.16
CA GLY A 363 15.30 -7.05 -6.02
C GLY A 363 14.05 -7.85 -6.33
N VAL A 364 13.79 -8.81 -5.47
CA VAL A 364 12.53 -9.57 -5.41
C VAL A 364 11.83 -9.26 -4.10
N ARG A 365 10.52 -8.96 -4.18
CA ARG A 365 9.67 -8.77 -3.00
C ARG A 365 8.62 -9.86 -2.95
N VAL A 366 8.59 -10.60 -1.85
CA VAL A 366 7.57 -11.61 -1.56
C VAL A 366 6.58 -11.09 -0.54
N CYS A 367 5.33 -11.51 -0.70
CA CYS A 367 4.23 -11.17 0.21
C CYS A 367 3.70 -12.46 0.84
N GLY A 368 3.41 -12.41 2.14
CA GLY A 368 2.63 -13.43 2.83
C GLY A 368 1.17 -12.98 2.96
N GLN A 369 0.23 -13.89 2.75
CA GLN A 369 -1.21 -13.65 2.92
C GLN A 369 -1.91 -14.93 3.38
N VAL A 370 -3.04 -14.80 4.09
CA VAL A 370 -3.79 -15.93 4.67
C VAL A 370 -4.14 -17.04 3.68
N TYR A 371 -4.15 -16.78 2.39
CA TYR A 371 -4.38 -17.80 1.36
C TYR A 371 -3.12 -18.54 0.94
N ASN A 372 -1.93 -18.05 1.29
CA ASN A 372 -0.69 -18.73 0.97
C ASN A 372 -0.45 -19.93 1.88
N ARG A 373 0.32 -20.87 1.38
CA ARG A 373 0.79 -22.04 2.08
C ARG A 373 2.32 -22.00 2.20
N PRO A 374 2.92 -22.60 3.23
CA PRO A 374 4.37 -22.54 3.44
C PRO A 374 5.19 -23.37 2.43
N GLU A 375 4.62 -24.37 1.77
CA GLU A 375 5.21 -25.12 0.67
C GLU A 375 5.14 -24.32 -0.64
#